data_eec181a2a37f39f66f2c803ffff37775
#
_entry.id   eec181a2a37f39f66f2c803ffff37775
#
_cell.length_a   1.000
_cell.length_b   1.000
_cell.length_c   1.000
_cell.angle_alpha   90.00
_cell.angle_beta   90.00
_cell.angle_gamma   90.00
#
_symmetry.space_group_name_H-M   'P 1'
#
loop_
_entity.id
_entity.type
_entity.pdbx_description
1 polymer ?
#
loop_
_entity_poly.entity_id
_entity_poly.type
_entity_poly.pdbx_seq_one_letter_code
_entity_poly.pdbx_strand_id
1 'polypeptide(L)'
;KAVAEAWAACTKSDADFIVMPLLGGTCLADCKELALHAREIGLDAVSFTAPFYFKPANVEMLAQCCYEVASAVPEMPFYYYHIPVLTGVGFPMFDLLKAIEGNIPNFAGIKYTHEDFMDFLSCIHFQNGKYDMLWGRDENMLPALSLGAKASVGSTFNYAAPLYYNLIDAFNTGDLTKAQLLQQKSIDMIRLLGKYGGIATGKA
;
A
#
# COMPACT_ATOMS: atom_id res chain seq x y z
N LYS A 1 16.88 -8.90 0.10
CA LYS A 1 17.70 -8.53 -1.08
C LYS A 1 17.44 -9.47 -2.26
N ALA A 2 17.74 -10.78 -2.18
CA ALA A 2 17.64 -11.72 -3.30
C ALA A 2 16.27 -11.71 -4.04
N VAL A 3 15.14 -11.59 -3.31
CA VAL A 3 13.80 -11.48 -3.94
C VAL A 3 13.68 -10.18 -4.74
N ALA A 4 14.18 -9.07 -4.23
CA ALA A 4 14.17 -7.79 -4.92
C ALA A 4 15.03 -7.82 -6.19
N GLU A 5 16.21 -8.43 -6.11
CA GLU A 5 17.12 -8.64 -7.27
C GLU A 5 16.46 -9.50 -8.36
N ALA A 6 15.75 -10.58 -7.95
CA ALA A 6 15.02 -11.42 -8.89
C ALA A 6 13.90 -10.66 -9.60
N TRP A 7 13.13 -9.82 -8.87
CA TRP A 7 12.09 -8.97 -9.47
C TRP A 7 12.71 -7.94 -10.42
N ALA A 8 13.77 -7.23 -10.01
CA ALA A 8 14.46 -6.28 -10.87
C ALA A 8 14.93 -6.94 -12.19
N ALA A 9 15.45 -8.17 -12.13
CA ALA A 9 15.90 -8.90 -13.31
C ALA A 9 14.73 -9.30 -14.22
N CYS A 10 13.60 -9.75 -13.65
CA CYS A 10 12.43 -10.20 -14.41
C CYS A 10 11.67 -9.05 -15.08
N THR A 11 11.62 -7.87 -14.47
CA THR A 11 10.84 -6.72 -14.95
C THR A 11 11.63 -5.74 -15.81
N LYS A 12 12.95 -5.93 -15.94
CA LYS A 12 13.85 -5.02 -16.65
C LYS A 12 13.44 -4.67 -18.09
N SER A 13 12.71 -5.56 -18.76
CA SER A 13 12.24 -5.36 -20.12
C SER A 13 10.83 -4.76 -20.22
N ASP A 14 10.15 -4.56 -19.09
CA ASP A 14 8.78 -4.04 -19.01
C ASP A 14 8.78 -2.72 -18.24
N ALA A 15 8.83 -1.62 -18.98
CA ALA A 15 8.88 -0.28 -18.40
C ALA A 15 7.59 0.15 -17.68
N ASP A 16 6.48 -0.54 -17.95
CA ASP A 16 5.19 -0.25 -17.32
C ASP A 16 5.02 -1.01 -16.00
N PHE A 17 5.90 -1.97 -15.70
CA PHE A 17 5.84 -2.77 -14.49
C PHE A 17 6.65 -2.11 -13.36
N ILE A 18 5.95 -1.57 -12.37
CA ILE A 18 6.55 -0.87 -11.22
C ILE A 18 6.84 -1.86 -10.09
N VAL A 19 8.08 -1.88 -9.61
CA VAL A 19 8.51 -2.71 -8.48
C VAL A 19 8.79 -1.84 -7.26
N MET A 20 7.98 -2.03 -6.21
CA MET A 20 8.07 -1.31 -4.95
C MET A 20 8.23 -2.30 -3.77
N PRO A 21 9.45 -2.54 -3.26
CA PRO A 21 9.66 -3.41 -2.13
C PRO A 21 9.16 -2.79 -0.81
N LEU A 22 8.64 -3.64 0.07
CA LEU A 22 8.42 -3.28 1.46
C LEU A 22 9.73 -3.46 2.25
N LEU A 23 10.25 -2.37 2.81
CA LEU A 23 11.52 -2.35 3.55
C LEU A 23 11.42 -2.91 4.97
N GLY A 24 10.20 -3.26 5.42
CA GLY A 24 9.96 -3.61 6.82
C GLY A 24 9.65 -2.40 7.69
N GLY A 25 9.84 -2.50 9.00
CA GLY A 25 9.49 -1.43 9.94
C GLY A 25 10.07 -1.58 11.35
N THR A 26 10.68 -2.69 11.73
CA THR A 26 11.18 -2.90 13.10
C THR A 26 12.52 -2.23 13.39
N CYS A 27 13.41 -2.17 12.41
CA CYS A 27 14.74 -1.57 12.54
C CYS A 27 14.95 -0.54 11.43
N LEU A 28 15.06 0.73 11.79
CA LEU A 28 15.22 1.81 10.81
C LEU A 28 16.57 1.73 10.07
N ALA A 29 17.62 1.23 10.73
CA ALA A 29 18.93 1.04 10.08
C ALA A 29 18.82 -0.01 8.95
N ASP A 30 18.17 -1.13 9.21
CA ASP A 30 17.93 -2.17 8.18
C ASP A 30 17.04 -1.64 7.04
N CYS A 31 16.02 -0.84 7.38
CA CYS A 31 15.16 -0.22 6.36
C CYS A 31 15.94 0.73 5.45
N LYS A 32 16.86 1.53 6.01
CA LYS A 32 17.75 2.41 5.24
C LYS A 32 18.68 1.61 4.33
N GLU A 33 19.30 0.54 4.85
CA GLU A 33 20.14 -0.36 4.06
C GLU A 33 19.38 -1.01 2.89
N LEU A 34 18.14 -1.45 3.14
CA LEU A 34 17.28 -2.03 2.11
C LEU A 34 16.82 -0.99 1.08
N ALA A 35 16.58 0.26 1.50
CA ALA A 35 16.27 1.35 0.59
C ALA A 35 17.44 1.67 -0.35
N LEU A 36 18.65 1.77 0.20
CA LEU A 36 19.87 1.95 -0.59
C LEU A 36 20.07 0.81 -1.59
N HIS A 37 19.88 -0.43 -1.17
CA HIS A 37 19.95 -1.58 -2.05
C HIS A 37 18.89 -1.54 -3.16
N ALA A 38 17.63 -1.16 -2.85
CA ALA A 38 16.58 -1.01 -3.86
C ALA A 38 16.96 0.01 -4.94
N ARG A 39 17.55 1.14 -4.54
CA ARG A 39 18.11 2.14 -5.45
C ARG A 39 19.25 1.58 -6.32
N GLU A 40 20.21 0.87 -5.71
CA GLU A 40 21.36 0.30 -6.41
C GLU A 40 20.97 -0.69 -7.51
N ILE A 41 19.92 -1.48 -7.28
CA ILE A 41 19.41 -2.45 -8.26
C ILE A 41 18.38 -1.87 -9.22
N GLY A 42 18.06 -0.57 -9.11
CA GLY A 42 17.22 0.17 -10.03
C GLY A 42 15.73 -0.12 -9.90
N LEU A 43 15.22 -0.29 -8.66
CA LEU A 43 13.79 -0.38 -8.41
C LEU A 43 13.12 1.01 -8.45
N ASP A 44 11.80 1.03 -8.69
CA ASP A 44 11.06 2.25 -9.03
C ASP A 44 10.64 3.08 -7.82
N ALA A 45 10.36 2.44 -6.71
CA ALA A 45 9.91 3.08 -5.47
C ALA A 45 10.26 2.21 -4.25
N VAL A 46 10.08 2.76 -3.06
CA VAL A 46 10.21 2.00 -1.80
C VAL A 46 9.00 2.23 -0.90
N SER A 47 8.66 1.24 -0.09
CA SER A 47 7.60 1.36 0.92
C SER A 47 8.07 0.95 2.31
N PHE A 48 7.53 1.62 3.32
CA PHE A 48 7.87 1.44 4.72
C PHE A 48 6.60 1.31 5.55
N THR A 49 6.60 0.42 6.55
CA THR A 49 5.52 0.34 7.54
C THR A 49 6.00 0.78 8.91
N ALA A 50 5.07 1.18 9.78
CA ALA A 50 5.40 1.63 11.13
C ALA A 50 6.22 0.60 11.92
N PRO A 51 7.16 1.05 12.76
CA PRO A 51 7.75 0.20 13.78
C PRO A 51 6.65 -0.42 14.66
N PHE A 52 6.59 -1.74 14.70
CA PHE A 52 5.51 -2.46 15.38
C PHE A 52 5.93 -3.10 16.71
N TYR A 53 7.21 -3.16 17.00
CA TYR A 53 7.73 -3.60 18.30
C TYR A 53 7.88 -2.39 19.24
N PHE A 54 8.76 -1.44 18.94
CA PHE A 54 8.82 -0.13 19.61
C PHE A 54 8.01 0.87 18.79
N LYS A 55 6.73 0.98 19.12
CA LYS A 55 5.77 1.79 18.35
C LYS A 55 6.00 3.29 18.56
N PRO A 56 5.82 4.12 17.54
CA PRO A 56 5.80 5.56 17.72
C PRO A 56 4.64 5.95 18.66
N ALA A 57 4.89 6.87 19.60
CA ALA A 57 3.91 7.28 20.59
C ALA A 57 2.86 8.27 20.03
N ASN A 58 3.19 8.95 18.94
CA ASN A 58 2.35 9.95 18.27
C ASN A 58 2.65 9.97 16.77
N VAL A 59 1.87 10.77 16.04
CA VAL A 59 2.00 10.89 14.58
C VAL A 59 3.30 11.59 14.17
N GLU A 60 3.82 12.51 14.98
CA GLU A 60 5.08 13.21 14.74
C GLU A 60 6.27 12.25 14.78
N MET A 61 6.27 11.33 15.75
CA MET A 61 7.29 10.28 15.82
C MET A 61 7.19 9.32 14.63
N LEU A 62 5.98 9.01 14.16
CA LEU A 62 5.79 8.23 12.95
C LEU A 62 6.33 8.98 11.72
N ALA A 63 6.03 10.27 11.60
CA ALA A 63 6.54 11.12 10.53
C ALA A 63 8.07 11.18 10.55
N GLN A 64 8.69 11.27 11.76
CA GLN A 64 10.14 11.22 11.91
C GLN A 64 10.73 9.88 11.43
N CYS A 65 10.10 8.75 11.74
CA CYS A 65 10.52 7.44 11.21
C CYS A 65 10.46 7.40 9.67
N CYS A 66 9.39 7.94 9.09
CA CYS A 66 9.24 8.05 7.63
C CYS A 66 10.36 8.93 7.04
N TYR A 67 10.62 10.09 7.64
CA TYR A 67 11.68 11.01 7.22
C TYR A 67 13.05 10.33 7.20
N GLU A 68 13.39 9.62 8.27
CA GLU A 68 14.67 8.95 8.40
C GLU A 68 14.90 7.90 7.30
N VAL A 69 13.89 7.13 6.94
CA VAL A 69 14.01 6.11 5.89
C VAL A 69 13.99 6.75 4.50
N ALA A 70 13.06 7.68 4.25
CA ALA A 70 12.93 8.38 2.97
C ALA A 70 14.19 9.18 2.61
N SER A 71 14.86 9.78 3.60
CA SER A 71 16.09 10.56 3.42
C SER A 71 17.30 9.74 2.95
N ALA A 72 17.27 8.41 3.10
CA ALA A 72 18.33 7.55 2.58
C ALA A 72 18.32 7.44 1.04
N VAL A 73 17.15 7.69 0.42
CA VAL A 73 16.93 7.60 -1.03
C VAL A 73 16.05 8.77 -1.51
N PRO A 74 16.52 10.02 -1.42
CA PRO A 74 15.72 11.20 -1.66
C PRO A 74 15.22 11.34 -3.11
N GLU A 75 15.83 10.63 -4.04
CA GLU A 75 15.48 10.57 -5.45
C GLU A 75 14.40 9.53 -5.78
N MET A 76 14.11 8.59 -4.85
CA MET A 76 13.11 7.53 -5.08
C MET A 76 11.76 7.90 -4.47
N PRO A 77 10.63 7.64 -5.15
CA PRO A 77 9.31 7.73 -4.55
C PRO A 77 9.21 6.87 -3.29
N PHE A 78 8.77 7.47 -2.19
CA PHE A 78 8.61 6.81 -0.90
C PHE A 78 7.14 6.69 -0.54
N TYR A 79 6.68 5.48 -0.20
CA TYR A 79 5.30 5.19 0.22
C TYR A 79 5.26 4.71 1.67
N TYR A 80 4.26 5.17 2.41
CA TYR A 80 3.96 4.60 3.73
C TYR A 80 2.91 3.50 3.61
N TYR A 81 3.15 2.35 4.23
CA TYR A 81 2.19 1.24 4.29
C TYR A 81 1.43 1.27 5.61
N HIS A 82 0.20 1.77 5.56
CA HIS A 82 -0.73 1.82 6.68
C HIS A 82 -1.48 0.50 6.83
N ILE A 83 -1.16 -0.27 7.88
CA ILE A 83 -1.80 -1.56 8.21
C ILE A 83 -1.91 -1.73 9.73
N PRO A 84 -2.80 -0.97 10.40
CA PRO A 84 -2.89 -0.93 11.86
C PRO A 84 -3.23 -2.29 12.50
N VAL A 85 -3.97 -3.15 11.82
CA VAL A 85 -4.30 -4.49 12.31
C VAL A 85 -3.05 -5.36 12.57
N LEU A 86 -1.95 -5.13 11.86
CA LEU A 86 -0.69 -5.86 12.04
C LEU A 86 0.32 -5.06 12.86
N THR A 87 0.41 -3.75 12.66
CA THR A 87 1.40 -2.90 13.34
C THR A 87 0.95 -2.44 14.72
N GLY A 88 -0.37 -2.36 14.96
CA GLY A 88 -0.94 -1.71 16.13
C GLY A 88 -0.65 -0.20 16.21
N VAL A 89 -0.33 0.43 15.06
CA VAL A 89 -0.14 1.87 14.90
C VAL A 89 -1.28 2.39 14.03
N GLY A 90 -2.27 3.03 14.66
CA GLY A 90 -3.55 3.41 14.06
C GLY A 90 -3.81 4.90 14.06
N PHE A 91 -2.77 5.75 13.91
CA PHE A 91 -2.98 7.19 13.75
C PHE A 91 -3.74 7.47 12.45
N PRO A 92 -4.61 8.51 12.39
CA PRO A 92 -5.21 8.95 11.15
C PRO A 92 -4.14 9.32 10.12
N MET A 93 -4.29 8.83 8.91
CA MET A 93 -3.31 9.11 7.84
C MET A 93 -3.41 10.55 7.35
N PHE A 94 -4.56 11.18 7.50
CA PHE A 94 -4.72 12.60 7.24
C PHE A 94 -3.80 13.45 8.16
N ASP A 95 -3.61 13.06 9.41
CA ASP A 95 -2.70 13.74 10.31
C ASP A 95 -1.23 13.43 9.98
N LEU A 96 -0.93 12.21 9.53
CA LEU A 96 0.39 11.90 9.01
C LEU A 96 0.72 12.75 7.78
N LEU A 97 -0.20 12.90 6.82
CA LEU A 97 0.01 13.75 5.64
C LEU A 97 0.32 15.20 6.01
N LYS A 98 -0.34 15.75 7.02
CA LYS A 98 -0.02 17.09 7.56
C LYS A 98 1.38 17.15 8.17
N ALA A 99 1.76 16.14 8.96
CA ALA A 99 3.04 16.12 9.65
C ALA A 99 4.25 15.99 8.70
N ILE A 100 4.06 15.31 7.56
CA ILE A 100 5.13 15.11 6.56
C ILE A 100 5.18 16.20 5.49
N GLU A 101 4.13 17.00 5.37
CA GLU A 101 4.04 18.05 4.34
C GLU A 101 5.24 19.01 4.41
N GLY A 102 5.93 19.17 3.29
CA GLY A 102 7.13 20.00 3.19
C GLY A 102 8.40 19.40 3.81
N ASN A 103 8.28 18.33 4.60
CA ASN A 103 9.41 17.71 5.31
C ASN A 103 9.99 16.49 4.59
N ILE A 104 9.18 15.80 3.77
CA ILE A 104 9.59 14.61 3.01
C ILE A 104 9.31 14.85 1.51
N PRO A 105 10.26 15.44 0.78
CA PRO A 105 10.01 15.86 -0.62
C PRO A 105 9.67 14.71 -1.57
N ASN A 106 10.21 13.52 -1.31
CA ASN A 106 9.99 12.32 -2.10
C ASN A 106 8.82 11.46 -1.61
N PHE A 107 8.00 11.95 -0.66
CA PHE A 107 6.78 11.22 -0.25
C PHE A 107 5.77 11.20 -1.40
N ALA A 108 5.46 10.00 -1.89
CA ALA A 108 4.60 9.81 -3.04
C ALA A 108 3.17 9.41 -2.65
N GLY A 109 2.99 8.65 -1.57
CA GLY A 109 1.65 8.21 -1.20
C GLY A 109 1.58 7.22 -0.05
N ILE A 110 0.38 6.66 0.12
CA ILE A 110 0.07 5.71 1.19
C ILE A 110 -0.60 4.46 0.60
N LYS A 111 -0.06 3.27 0.91
CA LYS A 111 -0.84 2.03 0.79
C LYS A 111 -1.72 1.92 2.02
N TYR A 112 -3.03 2.08 1.82
CA TYR A 112 -4.02 2.21 2.89
C TYR A 112 -4.77 0.88 3.09
N THR A 113 -4.39 0.11 4.12
CA THR A 113 -4.98 -1.19 4.46
C THR A 113 -5.73 -1.10 5.79
N HIS A 114 -6.72 -0.23 5.83
CA HIS A 114 -7.59 0.01 6.98
C HIS A 114 -9.01 0.37 6.51
N GLU A 115 -10.01 0.19 7.36
CA GLU A 115 -11.42 0.37 7.00
C GLU A 115 -12.00 1.74 7.41
N ASP A 116 -11.14 2.70 7.77
CA ASP A 116 -11.58 4.07 8.03
C ASP A 116 -11.74 4.84 6.71
N PHE A 117 -12.93 4.73 6.14
CA PHE A 117 -13.28 5.39 4.89
C PHE A 117 -13.36 6.92 5.00
N MET A 118 -13.63 7.45 6.19
CA MET A 118 -13.63 8.91 6.43
C MET A 118 -12.20 9.46 6.33
N ASP A 119 -11.24 8.82 6.99
CA ASP A 119 -9.82 9.19 6.90
C ASP A 119 -9.28 8.98 5.47
N PHE A 120 -9.62 7.84 4.84
CA PHE A 120 -9.21 7.55 3.46
C PHE A 120 -9.68 8.62 2.47
N LEU A 121 -10.95 9.02 2.52
CA LEU A 121 -11.49 10.08 1.65
C LEU A 121 -10.83 11.43 1.92
N SER A 122 -10.57 11.75 3.20
CA SER A 122 -9.84 12.97 3.58
C SER A 122 -8.43 13.00 3.00
N CYS A 123 -7.74 11.85 3.00
CA CYS A 123 -6.42 11.71 2.39
C CYS A 123 -6.45 11.87 0.86
N ILE A 124 -7.45 11.31 0.18
CA ILE A 124 -7.63 11.48 -1.29
C ILE A 124 -7.74 12.96 -1.66
N HIS A 125 -8.44 13.75 -0.84
CA HIS A 125 -8.64 15.19 -1.10
C HIS A 125 -7.52 16.09 -0.57
N PHE A 126 -6.58 15.54 0.20
CA PHE A 126 -5.50 16.34 0.75
C PHE A 126 -4.68 17.00 -0.36
N GLN A 127 -4.51 18.32 -0.26
CA GLN A 127 -3.80 19.14 -1.27
C GLN A 127 -4.23 18.86 -2.74
N ASN A 128 -5.54 18.76 -2.96
CA ASN A 128 -6.12 18.52 -4.29
C ASN A 128 -5.67 17.16 -4.91
N GLY A 129 -5.46 16.16 -4.09
CA GLY A 129 -5.07 14.83 -4.57
C GLY A 129 -3.60 14.71 -4.94
N LYS A 130 -2.73 15.42 -4.25
CA LYS A 130 -1.29 15.42 -4.49
C LYS A 130 -0.64 14.05 -4.31
N TYR A 131 -1.15 13.24 -3.37
CA TYR A 131 -0.54 11.97 -2.99
C TYR A 131 -1.34 10.78 -3.49
N ASP A 132 -0.64 9.72 -3.90
CA ASP A 132 -1.27 8.46 -4.28
C ASP A 132 -1.87 7.77 -3.05
N MET A 133 -3.14 7.41 -3.16
CA MET A 133 -3.82 6.60 -2.14
C MET A 133 -4.14 5.24 -2.72
N LEU A 134 -3.29 4.24 -2.38
CA LEU A 134 -3.40 2.88 -2.88
C LEU A 134 -4.24 2.05 -1.92
N TRP A 135 -5.43 1.62 -2.35
CA TRP A 135 -6.30 0.82 -1.49
C TRP A 135 -5.73 -0.58 -1.27
N GLY A 136 -5.68 -1.04 -0.02
CA GLY A 136 -4.99 -2.27 0.36
C GLY A 136 -5.89 -3.43 0.82
N ARG A 137 -7.23 -3.33 0.70
CA ARG A 137 -8.17 -4.36 1.13
C ARG A 137 -9.05 -4.83 -0.02
N ASP A 138 -8.77 -6.02 -0.50
CA ASP A 138 -9.42 -6.63 -1.68
C ASP A 138 -10.93 -6.84 -1.44
N GLU A 139 -11.30 -7.24 -0.23
CA GLU A 139 -12.67 -7.48 0.21
C GLU A 139 -13.55 -6.22 0.31
N ASN A 140 -12.94 -5.04 0.28
CA ASN A 140 -13.62 -3.74 0.36
C ASN A 140 -13.27 -2.82 -0.83
N MET A 141 -12.98 -3.40 -2.00
CA MET A 141 -12.56 -2.64 -3.18
C MET A 141 -13.68 -1.75 -3.72
N LEU A 142 -14.91 -2.25 -3.80
CA LEU A 142 -16.04 -1.49 -4.33
C LEU A 142 -16.34 -0.21 -3.53
N PRO A 143 -16.42 -0.22 -2.18
CA PRO A 143 -16.49 1.01 -1.40
C PRO A 143 -15.36 2.00 -1.68
N ALA A 144 -14.13 1.51 -1.80
CA ALA A 144 -12.98 2.36 -2.08
C ALA A 144 -13.05 3.02 -3.48
N LEU A 145 -13.50 2.28 -4.50
CA LEU A 145 -13.77 2.82 -5.84
C LEU A 145 -14.82 3.94 -5.78
N SER A 146 -15.88 3.77 -4.99
CA SER A 146 -16.92 4.79 -4.84
C SER A 146 -16.44 6.07 -4.17
N LEU A 147 -15.36 6.00 -3.40
CA LEU A 147 -14.66 7.15 -2.81
C LEU A 147 -13.59 7.75 -3.71
N GLY A 148 -13.34 7.15 -4.88
CA GLY A 148 -12.37 7.66 -5.84
C GLY A 148 -10.97 7.03 -5.76
N ALA A 149 -10.83 5.83 -5.17
CA ALA A 149 -9.58 5.08 -5.24
C ALA A 149 -9.21 4.79 -6.70
N LYS A 150 -8.00 5.19 -7.10
CA LYS A 150 -7.50 5.03 -8.49
C LYS A 150 -6.63 3.80 -8.65
N ALA A 151 -6.08 3.28 -7.56
CA ALA A 151 -5.20 2.12 -7.56
C ALA A 151 -5.41 1.27 -6.31
N SER A 152 -5.11 -0.01 -6.43
CA SER A 152 -5.23 -0.98 -5.33
C SER A 152 -4.06 -1.94 -5.32
N VAL A 153 -3.64 -2.36 -4.12
CA VAL A 153 -2.55 -3.33 -3.90
C VAL A 153 -3.02 -4.40 -2.94
N GLY A 154 -3.50 -5.50 -3.47
CA GLY A 154 -4.10 -6.60 -2.72
C GLY A 154 -3.45 -7.96 -2.97
N SER A 155 -3.45 -8.83 -1.97
CA SER A 155 -2.81 -10.14 -2.05
C SER A 155 -3.50 -11.09 -3.03
N THR A 156 -4.83 -11.00 -3.15
CA THR A 156 -5.59 -11.88 -4.04
C THR A 156 -5.53 -11.49 -5.52
N PHE A 157 -5.02 -10.30 -5.83
CA PHE A 157 -4.79 -9.87 -7.22
C PHE A 157 -3.77 -10.75 -7.94
N ASN A 158 -2.86 -11.38 -7.19
CA ASN A 158 -1.84 -12.29 -7.77
C ASN A 158 -2.43 -13.49 -8.52
N TYR A 159 -3.66 -13.92 -8.18
CA TYR A 159 -4.28 -15.11 -8.77
C TYR A 159 -5.76 -14.89 -9.16
N ALA A 160 -6.37 -13.80 -8.78
CA ALA A 160 -7.77 -13.49 -9.06
C ALA A 160 -7.95 -12.13 -9.79
N ALA A 161 -6.91 -11.61 -10.45
CA ALA A 161 -6.96 -10.33 -11.14
C ALA A 161 -8.18 -10.17 -12.09
N PRO A 162 -8.59 -11.20 -12.88
CA PRO A 162 -9.78 -11.09 -13.74
C PRO A 162 -11.08 -10.78 -12.98
N LEU A 163 -11.23 -11.27 -11.73
CA LEU A 163 -12.39 -10.95 -10.89
C LEU A 163 -12.45 -9.44 -10.60
N TYR A 164 -11.32 -8.85 -10.25
CA TYR A 164 -11.23 -7.44 -9.88
C TYR A 164 -11.32 -6.51 -11.10
N TYR A 165 -10.74 -6.88 -12.24
CA TYR A 165 -10.96 -6.13 -13.48
C TYR A 165 -12.43 -6.10 -13.86
N ASN A 166 -13.14 -7.23 -13.80
CA ASN A 166 -14.57 -7.27 -14.06
C ASN A 166 -15.38 -6.44 -13.05
N LEU A 167 -14.93 -6.36 -11.78
CA LEU A 167 -15.56 -5.52 -10.77
C LEU A 167 -15.37 -4.03 -11.10
N ILE A 168 -14.16 -3.63 -11.44
CA ILE A 168 -13.84 -2.25 -11.84
C ILE A 168 -14.64 -1.86 -13.09
N ASP A 169 -14.70 -2.72 -14.09
CA ASP A 169 -15.46 -2.48 -15.31
C ASP A 169 -16.96 -2.32 -15.05
N ALA A 170 -17.54 -3.19 -14.20
CA ALA A 170 -18.93 -3.09 -13.79
C ALA A 170 -19.21 -1.78 -13.04
N PHE A 171 -18.31 -1.38 -12.14
CA PHE A 171 -18.41 -0.09 -11.44
C PHE A 171 -18.34 1.09 -12.43
N ASN A 172 -17.35 1.10 -13.32
CA ASN A 172 -17.14 2.19 -14.28
C ASN A 172 -18.28 2.34 -15.29
N THR A 173 -18.97 1.23 -15.62
CA THR A 173 -20.15 1.25 -16.52
C THR A 173 -21.46 1.52 -15.77
N GLY A 174 -21.42 1.69 -14.45
CA GLY A 174 -22.61 1.96 -13.62
C GLY A 174 -23.44 0.73 -13.27
N ASP A 175 -22.98 -0.48 -13.61
CA ASP A 175 -23.65 -1.74 -13.23
C ASP A 175 -23.30 -2.12 -11.78
N LEU A 176 -23.86 -1.36 -10.84
CA LEU A 176 -23.61 -1.57 -9.41
C LEU A 176 -24.06 -2.94 -8.92
N THR A 177 -25.14 -3.49 -9.50
CA THR A 177 -25.62 -4.83 -9.13
C THR A 177 -24.55 -5.88 -9.44
N LYS A 178 -23.99 -5.85 -10.64
CA LYS A 178 -22.89 -6.74 -11.04
C LYS A 178 -21.63 -6.51 -10.21
N ALA A 179 -21.26 -5.24 -9.95
CA ALA A 179 -20.12 -4.90 -9.11
C ALA A 179 -20.26 -5.48 -7.70
N GLN A 180 -21.43 -5.38 -7.07
CA GLN A 180 -21.73 -5.96 -5.75
C GLN A 180 -21.61 -7.49 -5.75
N LEU A 181 -22.13 -8.17 -6.79
CA LEU A 181 -22.01 -9.63 -6.92
C LEU A 181 -20.54 -10.07 -7.05
N LEU A 182 -19.72 -9.31 -7.80
CA LEU A 182 -18.30 -9.58 -7.95
C LEU A 182 -17.53 -9.32 -6.67
N GLN A 183 -17.88 -8.25 -5.94
CA GLN A 183 -17.31 -7.99 -4.61
C GLN A 183 -17.67 -9.10 -3.62
N GLN A 184 -18.91 -9.61 -3.65
CA GLN A 184 -19.30 -10.74 -2.80
C GLN A 184 -18.47 -11.99 -3.10
N LYS A 185 -18.19 -12.29 -4.36
CA LYS A 185 -17.30 -13.40 -4.73
C LYS A 185 -15.89 -13.23 -4.17
N SER A 186 -15.33 -12.00 -4.20
CA SER A 186 -14.06 -11.70 -3.56
C SER A 186 -14.10 -11.98 -2.05
N ILE A 187 -15.15 -11.52 -1.37
CA ILE A 187 -15.35 -11.75 0.07
C ILE A 187 -15.40 -13.24 0.39
N ASP A 188 -16.16 -14.01 -0.39
CA ASP A 188 -16.33 -15.46 -0.16
C ASP A 188 -15.00 -16.20 -0.36
N MET A 189 -14.23 -15.84 -1.38
CA MET A 189 -12.88 -16.36 -1.61
C MET A 189 -11.95 -16.04 -0.43
N ILE A 190 -11.92 -14.79 0.02
CA ILE A 190 -11.05 -14.35 1.13
C ILE A 190 -11.44 -15.04 2.44
N ARG A 191 -12.74 -15.20 2.72
CA ARG A 191 -13.23 -15.98 3.87
C ARG A 191 -12.80 -17.44 3.81
N LEU A 192 -12.84 -18.04 2.61
CA LEU A 192 -12.37 -19.41 2.40
C LEU A 192 -10.86 -19.51 2.67
N LEU A 193 -10.06 -18.62 2.08
CA LEU A 193 -8.62 -18.56 2.33
C LEU A 193 -8.30 -18.41 3.82
N GLY A 194 -9.04 -17.57 4.53
CA GLY A 194 -8.86 -17.33 5.95
C GLY A 194 -9.03 -18.59 6.81
N LYS A 195 -9.90 -19.53 6.40
CA LYS A 195 -10.07 -20.81 7.10
C LYS A 195 -8.86 -21.73 7.01
N TYR A 196 -8.03 -21.56 5.99
CA TYR A 196 -6.90 -22.46 5.69
C TYR A 196 -5.52 -21.79 5.82
N GLY A 197 -5.42 -20.62 6.47
CA GLY A 197 -4.16 -19.94 6.74
C GLY A 197 -3.92 -18.66 5.94
N GLY A 198 -4.95 -18.13 5.28
CA GLY A 198 -4.91 -16.82 4.63
C GLY A 198 -3.87 -16.72 3.51
N ILE A 199 -2.90 -15.82 3.67
CA ILE A 199 -1.86 -15.57 2.65
C ILE A 199 -1.03 -16.82 2.34
N ALA A 200 -0.75 -17.68 3.33
CA ALA A 200 0.01 -18.91 3.12
C ALA A 200 -0.73 -19.86 2.15
N THR A 201 -2.06 -19.98 2.29
CA THR A 201 -2.90 -20.76 1.38
C THR A 201 -2.90 -20.20 -0.05
N GLY A 202 -2.92 -18.87 -0.18
CA GLY A 202 -2.85 -18.21 -1.49
C GLY A 202 -1.50 -18.38 -2.21
N LYS A 203 -0.45 -18.82 -1.49
CA LYS A 203 0.88 -19.10 -2.06
C LYS A 203 1.09 -20.56 -2.44
N ALA A 204 0.25 -21.46 -1.92
CA ALA A 204 0.30 -22.91 -2.20
C ALA A 204 -0.43 -23.26 -3.50
#